data_97832f250efeb704de4178cd93733f0f
#
_entry.id   97832f250efeb704de4178cd93733f0f
#
_cell.length_a   1.000
_cell.length_b   1.000
_cell.length_c   1.000
_cell.angle_alpha   90.00
_cell.angle_beta   90.00
_cell.angle_gamma   90.00
#
_symmetry.space_group_name_H-M   'P 1'
#
loop_
_entity.id
_entity.type
_entity.pdbx_description
1 polymer ?
#
loop_
_entity_poly.entity_id
_entity_poly.type
_entity_poly.pdbx_seq_one_letter_code
_entity_poly.pdbx_strand_id
1 'polypeptide(L)'
;MSVSVIIPAAGKGERFGDKKQFLHFNNKSVLTYAITPFVFCNEVNEIIIAASKYDTKQVNDCLKLANFKKKVSIVEGGLQRQDSVRNAIKLSNKKNQIICIHDCVRPFIFKSLIQKAIKKCISSGAVIVAVPSTDTLKET
;
A
#
# COMPACT_ATOMS: atom_id res chain seq x y z
N MET A 1 -18.26 -8.20 0.30
CA MET A 1 -16.90 -8.52 -0.19
C MET A 1 -15.90 -7.84 0.70
N SER A 2 -14.79 -8.49 1.01
CA SER A 2 -13.83 -8.01 1.99
C SER A 2 -12.40 -8.07 1.45
N VAL A 3 -11.67 -6.95 1.58
CA VAL A 3 -10.32 -6.77 1.03
C VAL A 3 -9.38 -6.32 2.15
N SER A 4 -8.22 -6.99 2.28
CA SER A 4 -7.09 -6.51 3.06
C SER A 4 -6.10 -5.80 2.12
N VAL A 5 -5.73 -4.57 2.45
CA VAL A 5 -4.71 -3.82 1.70
C VAL A 5 -3.38 -3.89 2.45
N ILE A 6 -2.33 -4.23 1.74
CA ILE A 6 -0.97 -4.30 2.25
C ILE A 6 -0.14 -3.20 1.61
N ILE A 7 0.51 -2.39 2.44
CA ILE A 7 1.37 -1.27 2.05
C ILE A 7 2.81 -1.57 2.52
N PRO A 8 3.68 -2.13 1.65
CA PRO A 8 5.10 -2.28 1.98
C PRO A 8 5.76 -0.89 2.06
N ALA A 9 6.25 -0.53 3.24
CA ALA A 9 6.84 0.78 3.55
C ALA A 9 8.17 0.68 4.32
N ALA A 10 8.79 -0.50 4.39
CA ALA A 10 10.03 -0.74 5.13
C ALA A 10 11.31 -0.37 4.35
N GLY A 11 11.19 0.09 3.11
CA GLY A 11 12.33 0.43 2.25
C GLY A 11 13.15 1.60 2.81
N LYS A 12 14.48 1.49 2.74
CA LYS A 12 15.44 2.48 3.25
C LYS A 12 15.60 3.72 2.36
N GLY A 13 15.10 3.67 1.12
CA GLY A 13 15.22 4.80 0.18
C GLY A 13 16.62 5.00 -0.39
N GLU A 14 17.52 3.99 -0.34
CA GLU A 14 18.94 4.09 -0.71
C GLU A 14 19.19 4.73 -2.08
N ARG A 15 18.37 4.41 -3.09
CA ARG A 15 18.49 4.97 -4.45
C ARG A 15 18.13 6.45 -4.55
N PHE A 16 17.41 6.99 -3.60
CA PHE A 16 16.95 8.39 -3.60
C PHE A 16 17.69 9.24 -2.56
N GLY A 17 18.37 8.59 -1.59
CA GLY A 17 19.05 9.26 -0.49
C GLY A 17 18.14 9.63 0.68
N ASP A 18 16.82 9.39 0.58
CA ASP A 18 15.86 9.64 1.66
C ASP A 18 14.65 8.71 1.55
N LYS A 19 13.84 8.65 2.61
CA LYS A 19 12.62 7.87 2.71
C LYS A 19 11.44 8.61 2.08
N LYS A 20 11.26 8.41 0.78
CA LYS A 20 10.20 9.07 -0.03
C LYS A 20 8.81 9.02 0.58
N GLN A 21 8.47 7.93 1.29
CA GLN A 21 7.16 7.75 1.91
C GLN A 21 6.83 8.83 2.96
N PHE A 22 7.85 9.47 3.53
CA PHE A 22 7.68 10.52 4.55
C PHE A 22 7.84 11.95 4.01
N LEU A 23 8.17 12.12 2.75
CA LEU A 23 8.16 13.45 2.13
C LEU A 23 6.76 14.04 2.21
N HIS A 24 6.68 15.33 2.52
CA HIS A 24 5.42 16.05 2.66
C HIS A 24 5.12 16.88 1.42
N PHE A 25 3.85 16.84 1.04
CA PHE A 25 3.26 17.70 0.03
C PHE A 25 1.92 18.22 0.57
N ASN A 26 1.71 19.54 0.58
CA ASN A 26 0.51 20.16 1.16
C ASN A 26 0.13 19.59 2.55
N ASN A 27 1.10 19.56 3.47
CA ASN A 27 0.94 19.10 4.86
C ASN A 27 0.57 17.60 5.03
N LYS A 28 0.66 16.79 3.97
CA LYS A 28 0.44 15.35 4.04
C LYS A 28 1.65 14.60 3.51
N SER A 29 1.98 13.48 4.14
CA SER A 29 3.05 12.61 3.63
C SER A 29 2.62 11.87 2.35
N VAL A 30 3.60 11.47 1.54
CA VAL A 30 3.37 10.60 0.36
C VAL A 30 2.65 9.33 0.78
N LEU A 31 3.01 8.73 1.92
CA LEU A 31 2.34 7.57 2.50
C LEU A 31 0.84 7.85 2.74
N THR A 32 0.50 9.02 3.32
CA THR A 32 -0.89 9.41 3.56
C THR A 32 -1.67 9.48 2.25
N TYR A 33 -1.09 10.09 1.21
CA TYR A 33 -1.72 10.15 -0.12
C TYR A 33 -1.94 8.76 -0.72
N ALA A 34 -0.96 7.86 -0.62
CA ALA A 34 -1.06 6.50 -1.15
C ALA A 34 -2.15 5.67 -0.46
N ILE A 35 -2.40 5.91 0.83
CA ILE A 35 -3.38 5.17 1.63
C ILE A 35 -4.80 5.74 1.47
N THR A 36 -4.93 7.06 1.33
CA THR A 36 -6.22 7.76 1.35
C THR A 36 -7.29 7.14 0.44
N PRO A 37 -7.04 6.81 -0.84
CA PRO A 37 -8.05 6.22 -1.70
C PRO A 37 -8.59 4.87 -1.21
N PHE A 38 -7.76 4.08 -0.54
CA PHE A 38 -8.17 2.80 0.06
C PHE A 38 -9.03 3.00 1.29
N VAL A 39 -8.75 4.03 2.10
CA VAL A 39 -9.58 4.37 3.27
C VAL A 39 -11.02 4.69 2.85
N PHE A 40 -11.20 5.40 1.73
CA PHE A 40 -12.52 5.75 1.21
C PHE A 40 -13.14 4.68 0.29
N CYS A 41 -12.48 3.56 0.08
CA CYS A 41 -13.02 2.43 -0.69
C CYS A 41 -13.81 1.51 0.24
N ASN A 42 -15.12 1.35 0.00
CA ASN A 42 -16.02 0.60 0.88
C ASN A 42 -15.69 -0.89 0.92
N GLU A 43 -15.13 -1.44 -0.14
CA GLU A 43 -14.73 -2.84 -0.28
C GLU A 43 -13.50 -3.18 0.57
N VAL A 44 -12.71 -2.17 0.95
CA VAL A 44 -11.52 -2.33 1.79
C VAL A 44 -11.93 -2.38 3.27
N ASN A 45 -11.59 -3.46 3.97
CA ASN A 45 -11.93 -3.67 5.38
C ASN A 45 -10.80 -3.28 6.32
N GLU A 46 -9.56 -3.49 5.89
CA GLU A 46 -8.39 -3.15 6.69
C GLU A 46 -7.22 -2.74 5.79
N ILE A 47 -6.31 -1.98 6.39
CA ILE A 47 -5.04 -1.59 5.76
C ILE A 47 -3.92 -1.99 6.71
N ILE A 48 -2.90 -2.66 6.20
CA ILE A 48 -1.74 -3.11 6.97
C ILE A 48 -0.49 -2.52 6.35
N ILE A 49 0.23 -1.72 7.12
CA ILE A 49 1.48 -1.08 6.71
C ILE A 49 2.64 -1.91 7.26
N ALA A 50 3.48 -2.44 6.38
CA ALA A 50 4.72 -3.09 6.78
C ALA A 50 5.85 -2.05 6.78
N ALA A 51 6.22 -1.57 7.96
CA ALA A 51 7.22 -0.51 8.14
C ALA A 51 8.47 -1.03 8.85
N SER A 52 9.61 -0.33 8.70
CA SER A 52 10.77 -0.57 9.55
C SER A 52 10.42 -0.29 11.01
N LYS A 53 10.97 -1.08 11.94
CA LYS A 53 10.80 -0.83 13.38
C LYS A 53 11.21 0.58 13.80
N TYR A 54 12.18 1.16 13.12
CA TYR A 54 12.66 2.53 13.38
C TYR A 54 11.70 3.62 12.87
N ASP A 55 10.78 3.28 11.96
CA ASP A 55 9.86 4.21 11.31
C ASP A 55 8.44 4.14 11.89
N THR A 56 8.18 3.20 12.80
CA THR A 56 6.84 2.97 13.37
C THR A 56 6.24 4.24 13.97
N LYS A 57 7.04 5.04 14.68
CA LYS A 57 6.60 6.32 15.26
C LYS A 57 6.18 7.29 14.15
N GLN A 58 7.01 7.46 13.13
CA GLN A 58 6.75 8.39 12.04
C GLN A 58 5.52 7.98 11.21
N VAL A 59 5.33 6.67 10.98
CA VAL A 59 4.10 6.14 10.36
C VAL A 59 2.87 6.47 11.20
N ASN A 60 2.93 6.24 12.52
CA ASN A 60 1.84 6.58 13.43
C ASN A 60 1.50 8.07 13.41
N ASP A 61 2.49 8.94 13.38
CA ASP A 61 2.28 10.38 13.32
C ASP A 61 1.58 10.79 12.00
N CYS A 62 1.99 10.22 10.87
CA CYS A 62 1.31 10.41 9.59
C CYS A 62 -0.17 9.97 9.64
N LEU A 63 -0.46 8.83 10.28
CA LEU A 63 -1.82 8.30 10.41
C LEU A 63 -2.70 9.13 11.34
N LYS A 64 -2.15 9.63 12.45
CA LYS A 64 -2.87 10.52 13.39
C LYS A 64 -3.28 11.82 12.72
N LEU A 65 -2.36 12.45 11.98
CA LEU A 65 -2.66 13.67 11.22
C LEU A 65 -3.74 13.47 10.16
N ALA A 66 -3.82 12.28 9.57
CA ALA A 66 -4.82 11.94 8.56
C ALA A 66 -6.21 11.61 9.16
N ASN A 67 -6.28 11.27 10.45
CA ASN A 67 -7.51 10.95 11.20
C ASN A 67 -8.43 9.94 10.48
N PHE A 68 -7.87 8.83 10.03
CA PHE A 68 -8.62 7.80 9.32
C PHE A 68 -9.57 7.03 10.23
N LYS A 69 -10.84 6.90 9.82
CA LYS A 69 -11.84 6.09 10.54
C LYS A 69 -11.69 4.57 10.32
N LYS A 70 -11.03 4.17 9.23
CA LYS A 70 -10.81 2.76 8.90
C LYS A 70 -9.65 2.19 9.72
N LYS A 71 -9.73 0.90 10.06
CA LYS A 71 -8.66 0.19 10.77
C LYS A 71 -7.38 0.18 9.92
N VAL A 72 -6.33 0.79 10.45
CA VAL A 72 -4.98 0.74 9.90
C VAL A 72 -4.07 0.13 10.97
N SER A 73 -3.36 -0.93 10.62
CA SER A 73 -2.43 -1.64 11.50
C SER A 73 -1.00 -1.52 10.95
N ILE A 74 -0.02 -1.56 11.84
CA ILE A 74 1.39 -1.55 11.47
C ILE A 74 2.00 -2.89 11.87
N VAL A 75 2.83 -3.45 11.00
CA VAL A 75 3.64 -4.64 11.27
C VAL A 75 5.10 -4.36 10.91
N GLU A 76 6.02 -5.03 11.56
CA GLU A 76 7.43 -4.93 11.22
C GLU A 76 7.67 -5.53 9.82
N GLY A 77 8.29 -4.75 8.95
CA GLY A 77 8.73 -5.19 7.62
C GLY A 77 9.94 -6.14 7.72
N GLY A 78 10.21 -6.83 6.64
CA GLY A 78 11.38 -7.70 6.51
C GLY A 78 12.53 -7.02 5.77
N LEU A 79 13.60 -7.80 5.55
CA LEU A 79 14.79 -7.32 4.84
C LEU A 79 14.49 -6.97 3.38
N GLN A 80 13.60 -7.73 2.76
CA GLN A 80 13.17 -7.52 1.37
C GLN A 80 11.68 -7.16 1.32
N ARG A 81 11.26 -6.59 0.19
CA ARG A 81 9.86 -6.23 -0.07
C ARG A 81 8.92 -7.44 0.11
N GLN A 82 9.31 -8.59 -0.40
CA GLN A 82 8.53 -9.83 -0.27
C GLN A 82 8.34 -10.28 1.17
N ASP A 83 9.35 -10.10 2.04
CA ASP A 83 9.24 -10.45 3.46
C ASP A 83 8.28 -9.51 4.18
N SER A 84 8.34 -8.22 3.86
CA SER A 84 7.39 -7.21 4.36
C SER A 84 5.95 -7.56 4.00
N VAL A 85 5.71 -7.94 2.74
CA VAL A 85 4.39 -8.40 2.27
C VAL A 85 3.96 -9.67 3.01
N ARG A 86 4.85 -10.65 3.17
CA ARG A 86 4.57 -11.90 3.89
C ARG A 86 4.18 -11.65 5.34
N ASN A 87 4.89 -10.76 6.03
CA ASN A 87 4.59 -10.40 7.42
C ASN A 87 3.21 -9.74 7.54
N ALA A 88 2.87 -8.84 6.62
CA ALA A 88 1.56 -8.20 6.59
C ALA A 88 0.42 -9.20 6.26
N ILE A 89 0.63 -10.14 5.35
CA ILE A 89 -0.35 -11.20 5.04
C ILE A 89 -0.63 -12.07 6.28
N LYS A 90 0.39 -12.39 7.09
CA LYS A 90 0.20 -13.16 8.33
C LYS A 90 -0.71 -12.44 9.31
N LEU A 91 -0.65 -11.11 9.38
CA LEU A 91 -1.48 -10.29 10.25
C LEU A 91 -2.90 -10.07 9.70
N SER A 92 -3.09 -10.21 8.39
CA SER A 92 -4.37 -9.93 7.74
C SER A 92 -5.49 -10.85 8.22
N ASN A 93 -6.72 -10.32 8.23
CA ASN A 93 -7.91 -11.11 8.56
C ASN A 93 -8.12 -12.22 7.53
N LYS A 94 -8.06 -13.46 7.97
CA LYS A 94 -8.21 -14.67 7.12
C LYS A 94 -9.60 -14.83 6.50
N LYS A 95 -10.59 -14.06 6.97
CA LYS A 95 -11.93 -14.01 6.36
C LYS A 95 -11.99 -13.08 5.14
N ASN A 96 -10.98 -12.23 4.92
CA ASN A 96 -10.93 -11.39 3.73
C ASN A 96 -10.58 -12.22 2.50
N GLN A 97 -11.32 -11.98 1.43
CA GLN A 97 -11.28 -12.80 0.21
C GLN A 97 -10.16 -12.35 -0.75
N ILE A 98 -9.77 -11.09 -0.68
CA ILE A 98 -8.79 -10.48 -1.58
C ILE A 98 -7.69 -9.81 -0.79
N ILE A 99 -6.45 -10.03 -1.22
CA ILE A 99 -5.27 -9.28 -0.78
C ILE A 99 -4.90 -8.30 -1.90
N CYS A 100 -4.89 -7.01 -1.57
CA CYS A 100 -4.41 -5.95 -2.46
C CYS A 100 -3.05 -5.46 -1.97
N ILE A 101 -2.03 -5.48 -2.82
CA ILE A 101 -0.69 -4.99 -2.48
C ILE A 101 -0.46 -3.69 -3.24
N HIS A 102 -0.12 -2.61 -2.53
CA HIS A 102 0.10 -1.30 -3.13
C HIS A 102 1.36 -0.64 -2.58
N ASP A 103 2.18 -0.07 -3.46
CA ASP A 103 3.44 0.57 -3.06
C ASP A 103 3.20 1.92 -2.36
N CYS A 104 3.83 2.14 -1.21
CA CYS A 104 3.66 3.34 -0.36
C CYS A 104 4.09 4.65 -1.03
N VAL A 105 4.85 4.59 -2.12
CA VAL A 105 5.34 5.75 -2.89
C VAL A 105 4.61 5.96 -4.22
N ARG A 106 3.42 5.38 -4.38
CA ARG A 106 2.53 5.58 -5.54
C ARG A 106 1.25 6.32 -5.11
N PRO A 107 1.32 7.64 -4.88
CA PRO A 107 0.22 8.42 -4.27
C PRO A 107 -0.95 8.72 -5.20
N PHE A 108 -0.83 8.47 -6.51
CA PHE A 108 -1.81 8.89 -7.52
C PHE A 108 -2.81 7.80 -7.92
N ILE A 109 -2.94 6.76 -7.11
CA ILE A 109 -4.03 5.79 -7.31
C ILE A 109 -5.37 6.44 -6.95
N PHE A 110 -6.44 6.08 -7.65
CA PHE A 110 -7.78 6.62 -7.40
C PHE A 110 -8.80 5.51 -7.15
N LYS A 111 -9.84 5.83 -6.40
CA LYS A 111 -10.85 4.88 -5.90
C LYS A 111 -11.48 4.03 -7.01
N SER A 112 -11.83 4.61 -8.15
CA SER A 112 -12.47 3.87 -9.26
C SER A 112 -11.54 2.82 -9.87
N LEU A 113 -10.23 3.06 -9.92
CA LEU A 113 -9.25 2.06 -10.37
C LEU A 113 -9.13 0.91 -9.36
N ILE A 114 -9.12 1.21 -8.06
CA ILE A 114 -9.12 0.20 -6.99
C ILE A 114 -10.35 -0.71 -7.15
N GLN A 115 -11.54 -0.12 -7.27
CA GLN A 115 -12.79 -0.87 -7.43
C GLN A 115 -12.81 -1.72 -8.71
N LYS A 116 -12.31 -1.18 -9.83
CA LYS A 116 -12.17 -1.91 -11.08
C LYS A 116 -11.23 -3.11 -10.94
N ALA A 117 -10.08 -2.93 -10.26
CA ALA A 117 -9.13 -4.00 -10.00
C ALA A 117 -9.72 -5.10 -9.10
N ILE A 118 -10.41 -4.72 -8.02
CA ILE A 118 -11.10 -5.66 -7.13
C ILE A 118 -12.14 -6.47 -7.91
N LYS A 119 -13.00 -5.80 -8.68
CA LYS A 119 -14.04 -6.45 -9.49
C LYS A 119 -13.42 -7.43 -10.50
N LYS A 120 -12.34 -7.05 -11.17
CA LYS A 120 -11.65 -7.92 -12.12
C LYS A 120 -10.99 -9.10 -11.42
N CYS A 121 -10.39 -8.91 -10.25
CA CYS A 121 -9.76 -9.97 -9.47
C CYS A 121 -10.72 -11.09 -9.12
N ILE A 122 -11.99 -10.77 -8.83
CA ILE A 122 -13.02 -11.77 -8.52
C ILE A 122 -13.25 -12.71 -9.69
N SER A 123 -13.28 -12.18 -10.91
CA SER A 123 -13.56 -12.97 -12.11
C SER A 123 -12.34 -13.72 -12.66
N SER A 124 -11.13 -13.22 -12.41
CA SER A 124 -9.88 -13.78 -12.99
C SER A 124 -8.94 -14.44 -11.96
N GLY A 125 -9.25 -14.35 -10.64
CA GLY A 125 -8.42 -14.87 -9.56
C GLY A 125 -7.24 -13.98 -9.19
N ALA A 126 -6.61 -13.32 -10.16
CA ALA A 126 -5.51 -12.38 -9.93
C ALA A 126 -5.55 -11.24 -10.95
N VAL A 127 -5.03 -10.06 -10.57
CA VAL A 127 -4.95 -8.90 -11.46
C VAL A 127 -3.72 -8.06 -11.13
N ILE A 128 -3.10 -7.50 -12.16
CA ILE A 128 -2.05 -6.49 -12.07
C ILE A 128 -2.53 -5.24 -12.79
N VAL A 129 -2.37 -4.09 -12.13
CA VAL A 129 -2.65 -2.78 -12.76
C VAL A 129 -1.39 -2.36 -13.53
N ALA A 130 -1.53 -2.13 -14.81
CA ALA A 130 -0.45 -1.75 -15.70
C ALA A 130 -0.91 -0.70 -16.73
N VAL A 131 0.03 -0.06 -17.37
CA VAL A 131 -0.17 0.76 -18.57
C VAL A 131 0.60 0.15 -19.73
N PRO A 132 0.18 0.36 -20.98
CA PRO A 132 0.97 -0.03 -22.15
C PRO A 132 2.38 0.57 -22.05
N SER A 133 3.40 -0.22 -22.42
CA SER A 133 4.77 0.29 -22.49
C SER A 133 4.87 1.30 -23.62
N THR A 134 5.47 2.46 -23.33
CA THR A 134 5.83 3.47 -24.33
C THR A 134 7.30 3.37 -24.74
N ASP A 135 8.08 2.54 -24.04
CA ASP A 135 9.50 2.35 -24.31
C ASP A 135 9.73 1.28 -25.37
N THR A 136 10.82 1.41 -26.12
CA THR A 136 11.28 0.38 -27.05
C THR A 136 11.84 -0.81 -26.27
N LEU A 137 11.19 -1.96 -26.36
CA LEU A 137 11.69 -3.21 -25.79
C LEU A 137 12.62 -3.88 -26.80
N LYS A 138 13.81 -4.28 -26.35
CA LYS A 138 14.75 -5.08 -27.15
C LYS A 138 14.91 -6.44 -26.46
N GLU A 139 14.80 -7.52 -27.22
CA GLU A 139 15.27 -8.84 -26.79
C GLU A 139 16.79 -8.87 -26.81
N THR A 140 17.41 -9.40 -25.74
CA THR A 140 18.86 -9.59 -25.62
C THR A 140 19.18 -11.07 -25.54
#